data_c206cd8fa9c49a38fe4f97a5794178d8
#
_entry.id   c206cd8fa9c49a38fe4f97a5794178d8
#
_cell.length_a   1.000
_cell.length_b   1.000
_cell.length_c   1.000
_cell.angle_alpha   90.00
_cell.angle_beta   90.00
_cell.angle_gamma   90.00
#
_symmetry.space_group_name_H-M   'P 1'
#
loop_
_entity.id
_entity.type
_entity.pdbx_description
1 polymer ?
#
loop_
_entity_poly.entity_id
_entity_poly.type
_entity_poly.pdbx_seq_one_letter_code
_entity_poly.pdbx_strand_id
1 'polypeptide(L)'
;ILLCVESGSRAWGFPSTDSDYDVRFVYVRRPEWYLSIDLENRRDVIEQPMVDEIDLSGWDIRKALKLFHKSNPPLLEWLQCSIVYRERFSFAARLRALLPEFYSPKSSFYHYLHMAKGNLREYLRGDTVWRKKYFYVLRPLLAMRWIDQVRIPLKSPPIPKQTGTHA
;
A
#
# COMPACT_ATOMS: atom_id res chain seq x y z
N ILE A 1 -12.71 -11.13 -6.56
CA ILE A 1 -11.79 -9.98 -6.44
C ILE A 1 -12.60 -8.72 -6.64
N LEU A 2 -12.50 -7.76 -5.70
CA LEU A 2 -13.13 -6.45 -5.75
C LEU A 2 -12.21 -5.39 -6.34
N LEU A 3 -10.93 -5.44 -5.96
CA LEU A 3 -9.86 -4.56 -6.44
C LEU A 3 -8.60 -5.39 -6.64
N CYS A 4 -7.85 -5.14 -7.70
CA CYS A 4 -6.53 -5.69 -7.94
C CYS A 4 -5.67 -4.60 -8.58
N VAL A 5 -4.55 -4.28 -7.95
CA VAL A 5 -3.70 -3.15 -8.32
C VAL A 5 -2.23 -3.53 -8.26
N GLU A 6 -1.41 -2.74 -8.90
CA GLU A 6 0.03 -2.72 -8.67
C GLU A 6 0.36 -2.02 -7.35
N SER A 7 1.42 -2.44 -6.71
CA SER A 7 1.99 -1.83 -5.51
C SER A 7 3.50 -1.62 -5.69
N GLY A 8 4.20 -1.33 -4.60
CA GLY A 8 5.65 -1.25 -4.60
C GLY A 8 6.24 -0.23 -5.57
N SER A 9 7.44 -0.51 -6.06
CA SER A 9 8.24 0.44 -6.84
C SER A 9 7.59 0.84 -8.16
N ARG A 10 6.83 -0.04 -8.80
CA ARG A 10 6.12 0.25 -10.06
C ARG A 10 4.98 1.24 -9.84
N ALA A 11 4.18 1.01 -8.80
CA ALA A 11 3.11 1.94 -8.43
C ALA A 11 3.64 3.30 -7.97
N TRP A 12 4.81 3.32 -7.38
CA TRP A 12 5.44 4.55 -6.88
C TRP A 12 6.24 5.31 -7.95
N GLY A 13 6.40 4.75 -9.17
CA GLY A 13 7.00 5.42 -10.31
C GLY A 13 8.53 5.40 -10.34
N PHE A 14 9.19 4.49 -9.60
CA PHE A 14 10.64 4.28 -9.67
C PHE A 14 11.03 2.79 -9.81
N PRO A 15 10.42 2.05 -10.76
CA PRO A 15 10.85 0.70 -11.02
C PRO A 15 12.27 0.67 -11.56
N SER A 16 13.03 -0.37 -11.23
CA SER A 16 14.24 -0.78 -11.95
C SER A 16 13.89 -1.87 -12.97
N THR A 17 14.82 -2.19 -13.87
CA THR A 17 14.62 -3.21 -14.91
C THR A 17 14.27 -4.58 -14.32
N ASP A 18 14.77 -4.85 -13.12
CA ASP A 18 14.61 -6.07 -12.34
C ASP A 18 13.58 -5.93 -11.20
N SER A 19 12.67 -4.96 -11.30
CA SER A 19 11.61 -4.80 -10.29
C SER A 19 10.52 -5.83 -10.48
N ASP A 20 10.17 -6.51 -9.40
CA ASP A 20 9.04 -7.42 -9.32
C ASP A 20 7.70 -6.72 -9.61
N TYR A 21 6.70 -7.50 -9.93
CA TYR A 21 5.30 -7.06 -9.98
C TYR A 21 4.65 -7.33 -8.62
N ASP A 22 4.41 -6.27 -7.87
CA ASP A 22 3.78 -6.30 -6.55
C ASP A 22 2.25 -6.28 -6.70
N VAL A 23 1.64 -7.38 -7.09
CA VAL A 23 0.20 -7.48 -7.32
C VAL A 23 -0.54 -7.62 -5.99
N ARG A 24 -1.38 -6.65 -5.68
CA ARG A 24 -2.16 -6.60 -4.44
C ARG A 24 -3.64 -6.59 -4.75
N PHE A 25 -4.44 -7.34 -3.96
CA PHE A 25 -5.86 -7.41 -4.24
C PHE A 25 -6.73 -7.50 -2.97
N VAL A 26 -7.97 -7.04 -3.10
CA VAL A 26 -9.02 -7.23 -2.11
C VAL A 26 -10.03 -8.23 -2.66
N TYR A 27 -10.36 -9.24 -1.87
CA TYR A 27 -11.30 -10.28 -2.26
C TYR A 27 -12.43 -10.45 -1.27
N VAL A 28 -13.50 -11.10 -1.72
CA VAL A 28 -14.63 -11.53 -0.90
C VAL A 28 -14.82 -13.03 -1.08
N ARG A 29 -15.10 -13.71 0.01
CA ARG A 29 -15.45 -15.13 0.03
C ARG A 29 -16.96 -15.31 -0.13
N ARG A 30 -17.40 -16.56 -0.21
CA ARG A 30 -18.84 -16.88 -0.20
C ARG A 30 -19.45 -16.52 1.16
N PRO A 31 -20.76 -16.19 1.23
CA PRO A 31 -21.43 -15.79 2.47
C PRO A 31 -21.27 -16.80 3.60
N GLU A 32 -21.30 -18.09 3.29
CA GLU A 32 -21.20 -19.19 4.28
C GLU A 32 -19.87 -19.13 5.05
N TRP A 33 -18.82 -18.64 4.41
CA TRP A 33 -17.50 -18.49 5.05
C TRP A 33 -17.56 -17.44 6.17
N TYR A 34 -18.33 -16.36 5.99
CA TYR A 34 -18.48 -15.29 6.99
C TYR A 34 -19.44 -15.64 8.12
N LEU A 35 -20.30 -16.65 7.93
CA LEU A 35 -21.25 -17.13 8.93
C LEU A 35 -20.65 -18.19 9.86
N SER A 36 -19.37 -18.49 9.72
CA SER A 36 -18.68 -19.44 10.58
C SER A 36 -18.50 -18.91 12.00
N ILE A 37 -18.71 -19.76 12.99
CA ILE A 37 -18.49 -19.44 14.42
C ILE A 37 -17.04 -19.04 14.71
N ASP A 38 -16.08 -19.64 13.98
CA ASP A 38 -14.63 -19.44 14.19
C ASP A 38 -14.02 -18.45 13.20
N LEU A 39 -14.79 -17.47 12.77
CA LEU A 39 -14.42 -16.52 11.73
C LEU A 39 -13.18 -15.68 12.07
N GLU A 40 -13.00 -15.30 13.33
CA GLU A 40 -11.87 -14.44 13.74
C GLU A 40 -10.51 -15.16 13.69
N ASN A 41 -10.50 -16.48 13.79
CA ASN A 41 -9.29 -17.30 13.70
C ASN A 41 -8.98 -17.75 12.26
N ARG A 42 -9.88 -17.51 11.31
CA ARG A 42 -9.65 -17.86 9.91
C ARG A 42 -8.71 -16.87 9.23
N ARG A 43 -7.80 -17.42 8.43
CA ARG A 43 -6.83 -16.63 7.67
C ARG A 43 -7.56 -15.70 6.70
N ASP A 44 -7.29 -14.41 6.85
CA ASP A 44 -7.86 -13.31 6.08
C ASP A 44 -6.90 -12.73 5.01
N VAL A 45 -5.81 -13.45 4.74
CA VAL A 45 -4.80 -13.12 3.74
C VAL A 45 -4.60 -14.30 2.80
N ILE A 46 -4.46 -14.03 1.53
CA ILE A 46 -3.97 -14.94 0.50
C ILE A 46 -2.60 -14.43 0.08
N GLU A 47 -1.59 -15.29 0.17
CA GLU A 47 -0.23 -15.06 -0.30
C GLU A 47 0.18 -16.25 -1.15
N GLN A 48 0.77 -15.97 -2.30
CA GLN A 48 1.32 -17.00 -3.18
C GLN A 48 2.85 -16.85 -3.18
N PRO A 49 3.58 -17.97 -3.25
CA PRO A 49 5.01 -17.88 -3.55
C PRO A 49 5.24 -17.08 -4.83
N MET A 50 6.31 -16.29 -4.86
CA MET A 50 6.69 -15.54 -6.06
C MET A 50 6.95 -16.49 -7.22
N VAL A 51 6.32 -16.24 -8.36
CA VAL A 51 6.49 -16.98 -9.62
C VAL A 51 6.65 -15.95 -10.72
N ASP A 52 7.64 -16.11 -11.58
CA ASP A 52 7.90 -15.27 -12.76
C ASP A 52 7.88 -13.76 -12.43
N GLU A 53 8.58 -13.37 -11.36
CA GLU A 53 8.66 -11.98 -10.85
C GLU A 53 7.32 -11.40 -10.36
N ILE A 54 6.29 -12.22 -10.17
CA ILE A 54 5.00 -11.79 -9.64
C ILE A 54 4.90 -12.15 -8.16
N ASP A 55 4.82 -11.12 -7.31
CA ASP A 55 4.51 -11.24 -5.89
C ASP A 55 3.01 -10.93 -5.68
N LEU A 56 2.26 -11.98 -5.35
CA LEU A 56 0.81 -11.93 -5.27
C LEU A 56 0.33 -12.02 -3.82
N SER A 57 -0.27 -10.96 -3.31
CA SER A 57 -0.88 -10.95 -1.99
C SER A 57 -2.22 -10.23 -1.97
N GLY A 58 -3.18 -10.80 -1.23
CA GLY A 58 -4.53 -10.25 -1.14
C GLY A 58 -5.12 -10.31 0.25
N TRP A 59 -6.01 -9.37 0.53
CA TRP A 59 -6.73 -9.25 1.79
C TRP A 59 -8.21 -9.54 1.62
N ASP A 60 -8.75 -10.30 2.56
CA ASP A 60 -10.20 -10.43 2.69
C ASP A 60 -10.84 -9.06 2.93
N ILE A 61 -12.07 -8.88 2.44
CA ILE A 61 -12.82 -7.62 2.59
C ILE A 61 -12.91 -7.17 4.06
N ARG A 62 -13.08 -8.08 5.02
CA ARG A 62 -13.14 -7.74 6.44
C ARG A 62 -11.83 -7.15 6.93
N LYS A 63 -10.70 -7.75 6.54
CA LYS A 63 -9.37 -7.21 6.82
C LYS A 63 -9.19 -5.85 6.19
N ALA A 64 -9.52 -5.71 4.91
CA ALA A 64 -9.42 -4.44 4.20
C ALA A 64 -10.24 -3.34 4.88
N LEU A 65 -11.48 -3.61 5.30
CA LEU A 65 -12.31 -2.65 6.02
C LEU A 65 -11.76 -2.31 7.42
N LYS A 66 -11.24 -3.30 8.17
CA LYS A 66 -10.56 -3.06 9.45
C LYS A 66 -9.31 -2.16 9.26
N LEU A 67 -8.55 -2.37 8.20
CA LEU A 67 -7.38 -1.56 7.85
C LEU A 67 -7.78 -0.15 7.37
N PHE A 68 -8.88 -0.03 6.62
CA PHE A 68 -9.45 1.24 6.22
C PHE A 68 -9.82 2.10 7.43
N HIS A 69 -10.57 1.52 8.37
CA HIS A 69 -10.94 2.20 9.62
C HIS A 69 -9.72 2.65 10.44
N LYS A 70 -8.61 1.91 10.37
CA LYS A 70 -7.35 2.27 11.02
C LYS A 70 -6.48 3.24 10.21
N SER A 71 -6.96 3.71 9.06
CA SER A 71 -6.20 4.56 8.13
C SER A 71 -4.85 3.97 7.74
N ASN A 72 -4.85 2.68 7.43
CA ASN A 72 -3.64 1.94 7.07
C ASN A 72 -3.07 2.43 5.74
N PRO A 73 -1.82 2.94 5.70
CA PRO A 73 -1.23 3.51 4.50
C PRO A 73 -1.20 2.58 3.28
N PRO A 74 -0.75 1.32 3.38
CA PRO A 74 -0.76 0.41 2.23
C PRO A 74 -2.13 0.29 1.56
N LEU A 75 -3.22 0.13 2.32
CA LEU A 75 -4.55 0.08 1.74
C LEU A 75 -4.94 1.39 1.07
N LEU A 76 -4.64 2.53 1.72
CA LEU A 76 -4.95 3.84 1.15
C LEU A 76 -4.19 4.09 -0.16
N GLU A 77 -2.96 3.58 -0.27
CA GLU A 77 -2.17 3.60 -1.50
C GLU A 77 -2.80 2.72 -2.59
N TRP A 78 -3.25 1.51 -2.27
CA TRP A 78 -3.95 0.66 -3.22
C TRP A 78 -5.20 1.32 -3.78
N LEU A 79 -5.97 2.01 -2.92
CA LEU A 79 -7.18 2.73 -3.36
C LEU A 79 -6.88 3.90 -4.31
N GLN A 80 -5.65 4.39 -4.36
CA GLN A 80 -5.23 5.52 -5.19
C GLN A 80 -4.31 5.13 -6.34
N CYS A 81 -3.93 3.86 -6.42
CA CYS A 81 -3.02 3.38 -7.45
C CYS A 81 -3.61 3.64 -8.85
N SER A 82 -2.77 4.15 -9.75
CA SER A 82 -3.15 4.40 -11.15
C SER A 82 -3.07 3.13 -12.00
N ILE A 83 -2.32 2.11 -11.56
CA ILE A 83 -2.17 0.84 -12.27
C ILE A 83 -3.18 -0.15 -11.66
N VAL A 84 -4.35 -0.22 -12.28
CA VAL A 84 -5.45 -1.08 -11.84
C VAL A 84 -5.61 -2.25 -12.81
N TYR A 85 -5.38 -3.46 -12.33
CA TYR A 85 -5.56 -4.68 -13.11
C TYR A 85 -7.03 -5.11 -13.19
N ARG A 86 -7.75 -4.91 -12.09
CA ARG A 86 -9.18 -5.24 -12.01
C ARG A 86 -9.88 -4.44 -10.92
N GLU A 87 -11.07 -3.93 -11.24
CA GLU A 87 -11.96 -3.34 -10.24
C GLU A 87 -13.41 -3.79 -10.52
N ARG A 88 -14.17 -4.01 -9.46
CA ARG A 88 -15.61 -4.28 -9.51
C ARG A 88 -16.36 -3.33 -8.58
N PHE A 89 -17.58 -2.98 -8.99
CA PHE A 89 -18.51 -2.18 -8.19
C PHE A 89 -17.97 -0.81 -7.78
N SER A 90 -17.04 -0.24 -8.53
CA SER A 90 -16.34 1.01 -8.18
C SER A 90 -15.82 1.01 -6.75
N PHE A 91 -15.25 -0.11 -6.33
CA PHE A 91 -14.85 -0.38 -4.94
C PHE A 91 -13.91 0.68 -4.39
N ALA A 92 -12.86 1.04 -5.13
CA ALA A 92 -11.91 2.04 -4.71
C ALA A 92 -12.55 3.44 -4.61
N ALA A 93 -13.38 3.81 -5.58
CA ALA A 93 -14.08 5.10 -5.56
C ALA A 93 -15.04 5.20 -4.36
N ARG A 94 -15.78 4.13 -4.07
CA ARG A 94 -16.68 4.09 -2.90
C ARG A 94 -15.94 4.22 -1.58
N LEU A 95 -14.82 3.53 -1.40
CA LEU A 95 -14.01 3.70 -0.18
C LEU A 95 -13.37 5.09 -0.09
N ARG A 96 -12.89 5.63 -1.21
CA ARG A 96 -12.36 7.01 -1.21
C ARG A 96 -13.42 8.04 -0.81
N ALA A 97 -14.69 7.85 -1.19
CA ALA A 97 -15.78 8.74 -0.80
C ALA A 97 -16.03 8.74 0.73
N LEU A 98 -15.66 7.67 1.44
CA LEU A 98 -15.80 7.56 2.89
C LEU A 98 -14.60 8.14 3.66
N LEU A 99 -13.50 8.46 2.99
CA LEU A 99 -12.28 8.95 3.66
C LEU A 99 -12.48 10.21 4.52
N PRO A 100 -13.29 11.22 4.11
CA PRO A 100 -13.50 12.40 4.95
C PRO A 100 -14.06 12.07 6.34
N GLU A 101 -14.79 10.96 6.45
CA GLU A 101 -15.40 10.51 7.71
C GLU A 101 -14.48 9.61 8.54
N PHE A 102 -13.72 8.72 7.88
CA PHE A 102 -12.97 7.66 8.56
C PHE A 102 -11.46 7.92 8.68
N TYR A 103 -10.92 8.83 7.91
CA TYR A 103 -9.48 9.04 7.89
C TYR A 103 -8.97 9.73 9.15
N SER A 104 -7.96 9.12 9.77
CA SER A 104 -7.21 9.68 10.89
C SER A 104 -5.78 10.04 10.49
N PRO A 105 -5.45 11.34 10.30
CA PRO A 105 -4.09 11.79 10.02
C PRO A 105 -3.09 11.28 11.07
N LYS A 106 -3.48 11.34 12.34
CA LYS A 106 -2.67 10.84 13.46
C LYS A 106 -2.33 9.36 13.31
N SER A 107 -3.32 8.53 12.98
CA SER A 107 -3.11 7.09 12.79
C SER A 107 -2.16 6.82 11.63
N SER A 108 -2.38 7.44 10.46
CA SER A 108 -1.50 7.32 9.30
C SER A 108 -0.08 7.80 9.59
N PHE A 109 0.08 8.90 10.31
CA PHE A 109 1.40 9.43 10.70
C PHE A 109 2.19 8.40 11.50
N TYR A 110 1.60 7.79 12.52
CA TYR A 110 2.26 6.77 13.31
C TYR A 110 2.56 5.49 12.52
N HIS A 111 1.70 5.10 11.60
CA HIS A 111 2.00 3.99 10.68
C HIS A 111 3.23 4.27 9.84
N TYR A 112 3.34 5.45 9.22
CA TYR A 112 4.52 5.83 8.45
C TYR A 112 5.77 5.96 9.32
N LEU A 113 5.64 6.46 10.56
CA LEU A 113 6.75 6.52 11.50
C LEU A 113 7.31 5.13 11.82
N HIS A 114 6.43 4.16 12.10
CA HIS A 114 6.85 2.78 12.34
C HIS A 114 7.48 2.15 11.10
N MET A 115 6.91 2.39 9.92
CA MET A 115 7.47 1.94 8.64
C MET A 115 8.88 2.53 8.40
N ALA A 116 9.05 3.83 8.57
CA ALA A 116 10.35 4.49 8.42
C ALA A 116 11.40 3.93 9.37
N LYS A 117 11.05 3.75 10.65
CA LYS A 117 11.94 3.14 11.66
C LYS A 117 12.30 1.68 11.33
N GLY A 118 11.35 0.91 10.85
CA GLY A 118 11.57 -0.47 10.41
C GLY A 118 12.54 -0.53 9.24
N ASN A 119 12.24 0.22 8.19
CA ASN A 119 13.05 0.28 6.97
C ASN A 119 14.46 0.82 7.23
N LEU A 120 14.62 1.81 8.13
CA LEU A 120 15.93 2.31 8.53
C LEU A 120 16.79 1.20 9.17
N ARG A 121 16.18 0.44 10.10
CA ARG A 121 16.89 -0.65 10.79
C ARG A 121 17.21 -1.82 9.87
N GLU A 122 16.36 -2.10 8.88
CA GLU A 122 16.49 -3.24 7.98
C GLU A 122 17.44 -2.94 6.83
N TYR A 123 17.31 -1.77 6.22
CA TYR A 123 17.94 -1.49 4.93
C TYR A 123 19.16 -0.60 4.98
N LEU A 124 19.26 0.30 5.97
CA LEU A 124 20.38 1.23 6.07
C LEU A 124 21.40 0.77 7.13
N ARG A 125 21.84 -0.49 7.03
CA ARG A 125 22.90 -1.06 7.85
C ARG A 125 24.10 -1.42 6.97
N GLY A 126 25.29 -1.11 7.46
CA GLY A 126 26.56 -1.43 6.80
C GLY A 126 27.10 -0.29 5.93
N ASP A 127 28.33 -0.48 5.45
CA ASP A 127 29.10 0.54 4.74
C ASP A 127 28.64 0.75 3.30
N THR A 128 27.88 -0.20 2.74
CA THR A 128 27.36 -0.13 1.37
C THR A 128 25.86 -0.43 1.36
N VAL A 129 25.09 0.50 0.84
CA VAL A 129 23.64 0.39 0.75
C VAL A 129 23.17 0.67 -0.68
N TRP A 130 22.30 -0.18 -1.21
CA TRP A 130 21.70 0.02 -2.51
C TRP A 130 20.85 1.31 -2.53
N ARG A 131 21.04 2.16 -3.53
CA ARG A 131 20.31 3.44 -3.67
C ARG A 131 18.79 3.29 -3.55
N LYS A 132 18.21 2.23 -4.08
CA LYS A 132 16.79 1.91 -4.00
C LYS A 132 16.30 1.85 -2.55
N LYS A 133 17.13 1.37 -1.60
CA LYS A 133 16.78 1.23 -0.18
C LYS A 133 16.59 2.58 0.53
N TYR A 134 17.27 3.63 0.10
CA TYR A 134 17.03 4.97 0.61
C TYR A 134 15.60 5.45 0.32
N PHE A 135 15.04 5.14 -0.85
CA PHE A 135 13.66 5.50 -1.18
C PHE A 135 12.63 4.82 -0.26
N TYR A 136 12.89 3.60 0.18
CA TYR A 136 12.02 2.92 1.14
C TYR A 136 11.99 3.62 2.51
N VAL A 137 13.06 4.31 2.91
CA VAL A 137 13.10 5.10 4.15
C VAL A 137 12.58 6.52 3.94
N LEU A 138 12.97 7.17 2.86
CA LEU A 138 12.59 8.56 2.58
C LEU A 138 11.08 8.71 2.30
N ARG A 139 10.49 7.76 1.59
CA ARG A 139 9.09 7.82 1.21
C ARG A 139 8.14 7.94 2.42
N PRO A 140 8.20 7.10 3.46
CA PRO A 140 7.36 7.29 4.63
C PRO A 140 7.67 8.59 5.39
N LEU A 141 8.91 9.06 5.42
CA LEU A 141 9.25 10.35 6.02
C LEU A 141 8.62 11.53 5.27
N LEU A 142 8.64 11.50 3.94
CA LEU A 142 7.97 12.50 3.11
C LEU A 142 6.45 12.46 3.28
N ALA A 143 5.87 11.27 3.40
CA ALA A 143 4.45 11.10 3.69
C ALA A 143 4.06 11.70 5.05
N MET A 144 4.87 11.47 6.09
CA MET A 144 4.68 12.08 7.42
C MET A 144 4.73 13.61 7.33
N ARG A 145 5.74 14.16 6.66
CA ARG A 145 5.85 15.61 6.46
C ARG A 145 4.65 16.18 5.71
N TRP A 146 4.16 15.47 4.70
CA TRP A 146 2.95 15.86 3.96
C TRP A 146 1.72 15.89 4.86
N ILE A 147 1.50 14.83 5.66
CA ILE A 147 0.38 14.75 6.60
C ILE A 147 0.41 15.90 7.62
N ASP A 148 1.59 16.23 8.12
CA ASP A 148 1.79 17.31 9.09
C ASP A 148 1.46 18.70 8.50
N GLN A 149 1.90 18.95 7.26
CA GLN A 149 1.72 20.24 6.61
C GLN A 149 0.29 20.47 6.09
N VAL A 150 -0.34 19.43 5.51
CA VAL A 150 -1.59 19.60 4.75
C VAL A 150 -2.81 19.28 5.58
N ARG A 151 -2.66 18.54 6.70
CA ARG A 151 -3.76 17.99 7.54
C ARG A 151 -4.88 17.29 6.74
N ILE A 152 -4.65 17.09 5.42
CA ILE A 152 -5.60 16.46 4.49
C ILE A 152 -4.93 15.20 3.94
N PRO A 153 -5.63 14.06 3.95
CA PRO A 153 -5.10 12.85 3.38
C PRO A 153 -5.20 12.88 1.85
N LEU A 154 -4.24 12.27 1.21
CA LEU A 154 -4.44 11.56 -0.03
C LEU A 154 -4.13 12.26 -1.35
N LYS A 155 -2.88 12.52 -1.54
CA LYS A 155 -2.18 12.12 -2.78
C LYS A 155 -0.80 11.70 -2.33
N SER A 156 -0.31 10.54 -2.77
CA SER A 156 1.11 10.25 -2.64
C SER A 156 1.86 11.49 -3.12
N PRO A 157 2.87 11.98 -2.37
CA PRO A 157 3.62 13.14 -2.83
C PRO A 157 4.07 12.87 -4.26
N PRO A 158 3.93 13.82 -5.18
CA PRO A 158 4.39 13.66 -6.56
C PRO A 158 5.86 13.31 -6.49
N ILE A 159 6.22 12.16 -7.01
CA ILE A 159 7.62 11.77 -7.18
C ILE A 159 8.19 12.79 -8.18
N PRO A 160 9.29 13.47 -7.86
CA PRO A 160 9.90 14.40 -8.80
C PRO A 160 10.17 13.63 -10.09
N LYS A 161 9.58 14.11 -11.19
CA LYS A 161 9.89 13.59 -12.52
C LYS A 161 11.39 13.70 -12.69
N GLN A 162 12.05 12.58 -12.96
CA GLN A 162 13.42 12.60 -13.39
C GLN A 162 13.44 13.39 -14.70
N THR A 163 13.93 14.63 -14.65
CA THR A 163 14.33 15.34 -15.84
C THR A 163 15.55 14.58 -16.36
N GLY A 164 15.32 13.76 -17.37
CA GLY A 164 16.39 13.07 -18.07
C GLY A 164 17.31 14.11 -18.70
N THR A 165 18.44 14.35 -18.09
CA THR A 165 19.58 14.94 -18.74
C THR A 165 20.30 13.78 -19.45
N HIS A 166 19.92 13.57 -20.72
CA HIS A 166 20.79 12.88 -21.64
C HIS A 166 21.95 13.85 -21.97
N ALA A 167 23.11 13.52 -21.50
CA ALA A 167 24.41 13.98 -22.02
C ALA A 167 25.27 12.74 -22.20
#